data_9fbbc216161386bcce6dbcbb7e28d09c
#
_entry.id   9fbbc216161386bcce6dbcbb7e28d09c
#
_cell.length_a   1.000
_cell.length_b   1.000
_cell.length_c   1.000
_cell.angle_alpha   90.00
_cell.angle_beta   90.00
_cell.angle_gamma   90.00
#
_symmetry.space_group_name_H-M   'P 1'
#
loop_
_entity.id
_entity.type
_entity.pdbx_description
1 polymer ?
#
loop_
_entity_poly.entity_id
_entity_poly.type
_entity_poly.pdbx_seq_one_letter_code
_entity_poly.pdbx_strand_id
1 'polypeptide(L)'
;MNPLKYLFAAIFICCLAACQPKTKSTVPVVGFVDAFEDETISQARLGFVAALKDSGFSEDKKNIKIEYRNAQGDIPTLTQIVNYFISEPVDLLATCTTLSSVTAVQKTKTIPIFEMVSPTPARMNVLDASGKAPANLFGAVDDLEYIDTSFSIIPKVLKPKNGKLVVGMIYNQSEPQSADAMQRIKGLADKLNITLIALPLNTSADAQLVTQSLLDKNIDAFFANPDNTVFASFETIKKNCDQKNVPIFTSESGLVKRGAVLAFGADIYQWGYQAGEQAAQYLKSHKTDGLKPEMVKIRKRVYNPEMVKKYKISLPPNFEPVK
;
A
#
# COMPACT_ATOMS: atom_id res chain seq x y z
N MET A 1 -9.93 63.48 24.93
CA MET A 1 -9.72 62.01 24.94
C MET A 1 -9.65 61.54 23.49
N ASN A 2 -8.59 60.88 23.07
CA ASN A 2 -8.27 60.68 21.65
C ASN A 2 -8.96 59.41 21.15
N PRO A 3 -10.00 59.48 20.27
CA PRO A 3 -10.80 58.33 19.82
C PRO A 3 -9.97 57.25 19.11
N LEU A 4 -8.79 57.65 18.60
CA LEU A 4 -7.87 56.75 17.93
C LEU A 4 -7.28 55.66 18.85
N LYS A 5 -7.12 55.94 20.14
CA LYS A 5 -6.63 54.96 21.14
C LYS A 5 -7.63 53.87 21.45
N TYR A 6 -8.92 54.16 21.40
CA TYR A 6 -9.98 53.14 21.59
C TYR A 6 -10.19 52.27 20.36
N LEU A 7 -9.93 52.84 19.16
CA LEU A 7 -9.98 52.05 17.91
C LEU A 7 -8.87 50.97 17.88
N PHE A 8 -7.63 51.35 18.29
CA PHE A 8 -6.53 50.38 18.39
C PHE A 8 -6.74 49.30 19.47
N ALA A 9 -7.33 49.68 20.62
CA ALA A 9 -7.66 48.73 21.68
C ALA A 9 -8.77 47.75 21.25
N ALA A 10 -9.78 48.21 20.50
CA ALA A 10 -10.84 47.35 19.97
C ALA A 10 -10.34 46.36 18.90
N ILE A 11 -9.42 46.78 18.03
CA ILE A 11 -8.81 45.90 17.00
C ILE A 11 -7.93 44.84 17.68
N PHE A 12 -7.19 45.17 18.74
CA PHE A 12 -6.35 44.24 19.47
C PHE A 12 -7.15 43.15 20.22
N ILE A 13 -8.32 43.53 20.77
CA ILE A 13 -9.23 42.57 21.45
C ILE A 13 -9.89 41.63 20.45
N CYS A 14 -10.25 42.08 19.22
CA CYS A 14 -10.77 41.21 18.17
C CYS A 14 -9.77 40.18 17.66
N CYS A 15 -8.46 40.50 17.65
CA CYS A 15 -7.42 39.55 17.24
C CYS A 15 -7.20 38.42 18.28
N LEU A 16 -7.52 38.62 19.55
CA LEU A 16 -7.39 37.58 20.58
C LEU A 16 -8.55 36.57 20.59
N ALA A 17 -9.69 36.91 20.00
CA ALA A 17 -10.84 36.03 19.89
C ALA A 17 -10.74 35.04 18.70
N ALA A 18 -9.78 35.22 17.79
CA ALA A 18 -9.66 34.40 16.56
C ALA A 18 -8.93 33.05 16.76
N CYS A 19 -8.27 32.83 17.91
CA CYS A 19 -7.61 31.58 18.27
C CYS A 19 -8.39 30.82 19.35
N GLN A 20 -9.64 30.44 19.08
CA GLN A 20 -10.26 29.41 19.90
C GLN A 20 -9.70 28.05 19.48
N PRO A 21 -9.17 27.21 20.40
CA PRO A 21 -8.80 25.85 20.07
C PRO A 21 -10.05 25.14 19.55
N LYS A 22 -9.93 24.49 18.38
CA LYS A 22 -11.01 23.65 17.84
C LYS A 22 -11.41 22.65 18.92
N THR A 23 -12.62 22.73 19.42
CA THR A 23 -13.14 21.77 20.41
C THR A 23 -13.13 20.39 19.76
N LYS A 24 -12.50 19.43 20.44
CA LYS A 24 -12.48 18.02 19.99
C LYS A 24 -13.92 17.54 19.84
N SER A 25 -14.28 17.02 18.70
CA SER A 25 -15.59 16.43 18.44
C SER A 25 -15.83 15.28 19.44
N THR A 26 -17.06 15.10 19.89
CA THR A 26 -17.45 13.90 20.65
C THR A 26 -17.48 12.66 19.77
N VAL A 27 -17.54 12.82 18.45
CA VAL A 27 -17.46 11.77 17.45
C VAL A 27 -16.00 11.60 17.02
N PRO A 28 -15.39 10.43 17.16
CA PRO A 28 -14.01 10.20 16.77
C PRO A 28 -13.81 10.44 15.27
N VAL A 29 -12.65 11.02 14.95
CA VAL A 29 -12.25 11.36 13.58
C VAL A 29 -11.03 10.55 13.17
N VAL A 30 -11.16 9.82 12.08
CA VAL A 30 -10.07 9.07 11.43
C VAL A 30 -9.56 9.88 10.24
N GLY A 31 -8.29 10.26 10.25
CA GLY A 31 -7.60 10.77 9.07
C GLY A 31 -7.06 9.62 8.25
N PHE A 32 -7.68 9.31 7.10
CA PHE A 32 -7.21 8.24 6.22
C PHE A 32 -6.29 8.82 5.14
N VAL A 33 -5.01 8.42 5.16
CA VAL A 33 -3.95 8.88 4.27
C VAL A 33 -3.60 7.79 3.28
N ASP A 34 -3.81 8.06 2.00
CA ASP A 34 -3.43 7.16 0.91
C ASP A 34 -2.41 7.84 -0.01
N ALA A 35 -1.36 7.12 -0.39
CA ALA A 35 -0.33 7.66 -1.27
C ALA A 35 -0.71 7.56 -2.75
N PHE A 36 -1.48 6.54 -3.15
CA PHE A 36 -1.80 6.24 -4.53
C PHE A 36 -3.26 5.88 -4.74
N GLU A 37 -3.83 6.25 -5.88
CA GLU A 37 -5.14 5.77 -6.32
C GLU A 37 -4.97 4.52 -7.18
N ASP A 38 -5.41 3.36 -6.66
CA ASP A 38 -5.40 2.08 -7.37
C ASP A 38 -6.52 1.18 -6.84
N GLU A 39 -7.19 0.46 -7.74
CA GLU A 39 -8.33 -0.41 -7.41
C GLU A 39 -7.93 -1.53 -6.44
N THR A 40 -6.74 -2.10 -6.60
CA THR A 40 -6.24 -3.18 -5.74
C THR A 40 -5.92 -2.65 -4.35
N ILE A 41 -5.18 -1.53 -4.27
CA ILE A 41 -4.77 -0.90 -3.01
C ILE A 41 -5.99 -0.39 -2.24
N SER A 42 -6.99 0.17 -2.91
CA SER A 42 -8.21 0.71 -2.30
C SER A 42 -9.02 -0.35 -1.53
N GLN A 43 -8.83 -1.65 -1.83
CA GLN A 43 -9.45 -2.74 -1.06
C GLN A 43 -9.03 -2.71 0.42
N ALA A 44 -7.83 -2.21 0.75
CA ALA A 44 -7.39 -2.06 2.15
C ALA A 44 -8.29 -1.07 2.90
N ARG A 45 -8.61 0.07 2.30
CA ARG A 45 -9.52 1.04 2.90
C ARG A 45 -10.91 0.45 3.11
N LEU A 46 -11.42 -0.31 2.13
CA LEU A 46 -12.72 -0.99 2.28
C LEU A 46 -12.70 -1.99 3.45
N GLY A 47 -11.62 -2.77 3.59
CA GLY A 47 -11.43 -3.70 4.70
C GLY A 47 -11.36 -2.96 6.05
N PHE A 48 -10.57 -1.90 6.14
CA PHE A 48 -10.43 -1.08 7.34
C PHE A 48 -11.78 -0.51 7.81
N VAL A 49 -12.53 0.08 6.89
CA VAL A 49 -13.87 0.63 7.18
C VAL A 49 -14.85 -0.46 7.60
N ALA A 50 -14.78 -1.64 6.96
CA ALA A 50 -15.62 -2.78 7.33
C ALA A 50 -15.33 -3.26 8.77
N ALA A 51 -14.05 -3.37 9.17
CA ALA A 51 -13.68 -3.74 10.54
C ALA A 51 -14.18 -2.73 11.58
N LEU A 52 -14.09 -1.43 11.28
CA LEU A 52 -14.69 -0.39 12.12
C LEU A 52 -16.20 -0.58 12.24
N LYS A 53 -16.90 -0.83 11.12
CA LYS A 53 -18.35 -1.04 11.09
C LYS A 53 -18.76 -2.26 11.90
N ASP A 54 -18.07 -3.38 11.75
CA ASP A 54 -18.32 -4.63 12.49
C ASP A 54 -18.03 -4.46 13.98
N SER A 55 -17.11 -3.56 14.32
CA SER A 55 -16.80 -3.16 15.70
C SER A 55 -17.78 -2.12 16.30
N GLY A 56 -18.77 -1.68 15.53
CA GLY A 56 -19.82 -0.76 15.97
C GLY A 56 -19.65 0.70 15.56
N PHE A 57 -18.55 1.06 14.87
CA PHE A 57 -18.29 2.42 14.36
C PHE A 57 -18.73 2.55 12.90
N SER A 58 -19.62 3.48 12.60
CA SER A 58 -20.11 3.68 11.24
C SER A 58 -20.56 5.13 11.04
N GLU A 59 -20.25 5.70 9.87
CA GLU A 59 -20.72 7.04 9.49
C GLU A 59 -22.24 7.08 9.38
N ASP A 60 -22.88 5.96 8.97
CA ASP A 60 -24.34 5.84 8.94
C ASP A 60 -24.96 6.04 10.34
N LYS A 61 -24.28 5.55 11.39
CA LYS A 61 -24.68 5.76 12.79
C LYS A 61 -24.22 7.11 13.34
N LYS A 62 -23.49 7.90 12.57
CA LYS A 62 -22.92 9.19 12.97
C LYS A 62 -22.05 9.11 14.22
N ASN A 63 -21.41 7.99 14.48
CA ASN A 63 -20.56 7.74 15.65
C ASN A 63 -19.08 7.61 15.31
N ILE A 64 -18.69 7.90 14.07
CA ILE A 64 -17.34 8.07 13.56
C ILE A 64 -17.39 8.98 12.34
N LYS A 65 -16.30 9.71 12.07
CA LYS A 65 -16.05 10.42 10.82
C LYS A 65 -14.76 9.89 10.22
N ILE A 66 -14.78 9.53 8.94
CA ILE A 66 -13.59 9.08 8.20
C ILE A 66 -13.29 10.13 7.12
N GLU A 67 -12.21 10.85 7.29
CA GLU A 67 -11.77 11.83 6.32
C GLU A 67 -10.65 11.23 5.46
N TYR A 68 -10.97 10.92 4.21
CA TYR A 68 -10.07 10.32 3.24
C TYR A 68 -9.36 11.38 2.40
N ARG A 69 -8.03 11.25 2.27
CA ARG A 69 -7.22 12.04 1.35
C ARG A 69 -6.21 11.16 0.64
N ASN A 70 -6.01 11.43 -0.65
CA ASN A 70 -5.09 10.69 -1.53
C ASN A 70 -4.11 11.66 -2.18
N ALA A 71 -2.84 11.29 -2.20
CA ALA A 71 -1.76 12.10 -2.76
C ALA A 71 -1.50 11.85 -4.25
N GLN A 72 -2.12 10.83 -4.85
CA GLN A 72 -1.99 10.47 -6.27
C GLN A 72 -0.53 10.30 -6.72
N GLY A 73 0.33 9.77 -5.85
CA GLY A 73 1.76 9.54 -6.11
C GLY A 73 2.66 10.75 -5.91
N ASP A 74 2.11 11.92 -5.55
CA ASP A 74 2.90 13.13 -5.32
C ASP A 74 3.35 13.26 -3.86
N ILE A 75 4.66 13.15 -3.61
CA ILE A 75 5.24 13.18 -2.26
C ILE A 75 5.06 14.52 -1.54
N PRO A 76 5.23 15.70 -2.19
CA PRO A 76 4.87 16.98 -1.59
C PRO A 76 3.42 17.03 -1.11
N THR A 77 2.47 16.59 -1.94
CA THR A 77 1.04 16.51 -1.59
C THR A 77 0.81 15.55 -0.43
N LEU A 78 1.46 14.39 -0.41
CA LEU A 78 1.38 13.44 0.71
C LEU A 78 1.81 14.09 2.03
N THR A 79 2.92 14.84 2.00
CA THR A 79 3.42 15.60 3.17
C THR A 79 2.40 16.63 3.63
N GLN A 80 1.77 17.36 2.71
CA GLN A 80 0.73 18.35 3.03
C GLN A 80 -0.51 17.70 3.65
N ILE A 81 -0.94 16.54 3.13
CA ILE A 81 -2.06 15.77 3.68
C ILE A 81 -1.78 15.36 5.13
N VAL A 82 -0.58 14.80 5.40
CA VAL A 82 -0.21 14.42 6.76
C VAL A 82 -0.15 15.61 7.69
N ASN A 83 0.46 16.73 7.28
CA ASN A 83 0.51 17.96 8.05
C ASN A 83 -0.90 18.54 8.34
N TYR A 84 -1.80 18.45 7.36
CA TYR A 84 -3.20 18.83 7.54
C TYR A 84 -3.83 18.04 8.68
N PHE A 85 -3.76 16.71 8.65
CA PHE A 85 -4.34 15.86 9.70
C PHE A 85 -3.66 16.04 11.07
N ILE A 86 -2.38 16.43 11.12
CA ILE A 86 -1.72 16.78 12.40
C ILE A 86 -2.26 18.09 12.97
N SER A 87 -2.67 19.03 12.12
CA SER A 87 -3.27 20.32 12.55
C SER A 87 -4.76 20.23 12.87
N GLU A 88 -5.43 19.15 12.44
CA GLU A 88 -6.83 18.89 12.72
C GLU A 88 -6.98 17.99 13.96
N PRO A 89 -8.12 18.05 14.67
CA PRO A 89 -8.35 17.22 15.86
C PRO A 89 -8.74 15.79 15.46
N VAL A 90 -7.84 15.05 14.80
CA VAL A 90 -8.04 13.63 14.51
C VAL A 90 -7.69 12.75 15.72
N ASP A 91 -8.40 11.63 15.89
CA ASP A 91 -8.13 10.66 16.96
C ASP A 91 -7.05 9.65 16.57
N LEU A 92 -6.95 9.34 15.29
CA LEU A 92 -5.93 8.47 14.73
C LEU A 92 -5.69 8.76 13.24
N LEU A 93 -4.55 8.33 12.73
CA LEU A 93 -4.25 8.23 11.31
C LEU A 93 -4.36 6.77 10.86
N ALA A 94 -5.08 6.52 9.80
CA ALA A 94 -5.01 5.27 9.04
C ALA A 94 -4.14 5.53 7.81
N THR A 95 -3.06 4.77 7.65
CA THR A 95 -2.10 4.98 6.55
C THR A 95 -2.06 3.76 5.64
N CYS A 96 -2.28 3.99 4.36
CA CYS A 96 -2.24 2.95 3.34
C CYS A 96 -0.99 3.13 2.48
N THR A 97 -0.23 2.08 2.35
CA THR A 97 1.08 1.92 1.72
C THR A 97 2.26 2.50 2.51
N THR A 98 3.45 2.02 2.16
CA THR A 98 4.73 2.37 2.80
C THR A 98 4.97 3.87 2.88
N LEU A 99 4.73 4.60 1.79
CA LEU A 99 5.02 6.04 1.73
C LEU A 99 4.15 6.83 2.70
N SER A 100 2.86 6.48 2.83
CA SER A 100 1.95 7.10 3.80
C SER A 100 2.40 6.85 5.23
N SER A 101 2.76 5.60 5.55
CA SER A 101 3.20 5.19 6.89
C SER A 101 4.51 5.86 7.29
N VAL A 102 5.52 5.85 6.41
CA VAL A 102 6.80 6.52 6.65
C VAL A 102 6.62 8.02 6.85
N THR A 103 5.83 8.68 5.97
CA THR A 103 5.57 10.11 6.09
C THR A 103 4.87 10.45 7.41
N ALA A 104 3.85 9.70 7.81
CA ALA A 104 3.16 9.91 9.07
C ALA A 104 4.09 9.73 10.28
N VAL A 105 4.86 8.64 10.33
CA VAL A 105 5.83 8.34 11.40
C VAL A 105 6.89 9.45 11.54
N GLN A 106 7.34 10.04 10.44
CA GLN A 106 8.29 11.14 10.46
C GLN A 106 7.71 12.43 11.04
N LYS A 107 6.40 12.68 10.82
CA LYS A 107 5.74 13.95 11.16
C LYS A 107 5.07 13.97 12.52
N THR A 108 4.61 12.84 13.06
CA THR A 108 3.98 12.78 14.38
C THR A 108 4.52 11.63 15.23
N LYS A 109 4.62 11.86 16.55
CA LYS A 109 4.97 10.87 17.57
C LYS A 109 3.85 10.64 18.58
N THR A 110 2.75 11.39 18.44
CA THR A 110 1.67 11.40 19.44
C THR A 110 0.35 10.90 18.91
N ILE A 111 0.04 11.14 17.63
CA ILE A 111 -1.18 10.62 17.01
C ILE A 111 -0.96 9.15 16.70
N PRO A 112 -1.84 8.23 17.15
CA PRO A 112 -1.77 6.82 16.79
C PRO A 112 -1.89 6.60 15.28
N ILE A 113 -1.02 5.79 14.72
CA ILE A 113 -0.95 5.48 13.28
C ILE A 113 -1.27 3.99 13.12
N PHE A 114 -2.30 3.67 12.34
CA PHE A 114 -2.68 2.30 11.98
C PHE A 114 -2.34 2.07 10.52
N GLU A 115 -1.23 1.37 10.29
CA GLU A 115 -0.70 1.10 8.96
C GLU A 115 -1.28 -0.16 8.33
N MET A 116 -1.40 -0.14 7.01
CA MET A 116 -1.78 -1.27 6.18
C MET A 116 -1.08 -1.21 4.82
N VAL A 117 -0.93 -2.37 4.16
CA VAL A 117 -0.23 -2.49 2.88
C VAL A 117 1.20 -1.92 2.96
N SER A 118 1.85 -2.18 4.09
CA SER A 118 3.21 -1.73 4.40
C SER A 118 4.09 -2.91 4.80
N PRO A 119 5.40 -2.90 4.51
CA PRO A 119 6.32 -3.87 5.07
C PRO A 119 6.54 -3.60 6.57
N THR A 120 7.26 -4.50 7.22
CA THR A 120 7.62 -4.34 8.64
C THR A 120 8.37 -3.03 8.92
N PRO A 121 8.26 -2.46 10.14
CA PRO A 121 8.95 -1.22 10.50
C PRO A 121 10.48 -1.24 10.26
N ALA A 122 11.10 -2.41 10.40
CA ALA A 122 12.52 -2.59 10.07
C ALA A 122 12.81 -2.36 8.57
N ARG A 123 11.96 -2.88 7.68
CA ARG A 123 12.10 -2.68 6.22
C ARG A 123 11.75 -1.27 5.77
N MET A 124 10.88 -0.58 6.51
CA MET A 124 10.58 0.84 6.28
C MET A 124 11.69 1.78 6.77
N ASN A 125 12.72 1.25 7.45
CA ASN A 125 13.79 2.04 8.09
C ASN A 125 13.25 3.08 9.10
N VAL A 126 12.22 2.70 9.88
CA VAL A 126 11.62 3.58 10.88
C VAL A 126 11.88 3.14 12.32
N LEU A 127 12.77 2.15 12.53
CA LEU A 127 13.22 1.77 13.85
C LEU A 127 14.07 2.89 14.48
N ASP A 128 13.98 3.02 15.80
CA ASP A 128 14.90 3.88 16.56
C ASP A 128 16.30 3.26 16.70
N ALA A 129 17.22 3.99 17.33
CA ALA A 129 18.60 3.54 17.55
C ALA A 129 18.69 2.26 18.43
N SER A 130 17.64 1.91 19.18
CA SER A 130 17.55 0.68 19.98
C SER A 130 16.89 -0.49 19.22
N GLY A 131 16.52 -0.29 17.94
CA GLY A 131 15.86 -1.29 17.10
C GLY A 131 14.37 -1.44 17.39
N LYS A 132 13.73 -0.45 18.05
CA LYS A 132 12.28 -0.47 18.35
C LYS A 132 11.48 0.30 17.32
N ALA A 133 10.31 -0.22 17.00
CA ALA A 133 9.32 0.49 16.19
C ALA A 133 8.79 1.74 16.93
N PRO A 134 8.32 2.77 16.19
CA PRO A 134 7.67 3.94 16.80
C PRO A 134 6.54 3.53 17.73
N ALA A 135 6.49 4.12 18.93
CA ALA A 135 5.52 3.77 19.97
C ALA A 135 4.06 4.09 19.58
N ASN A 136 3.86 4.93 18.58
CA ASN A 136 2.56 5.29 18.04
C ASN A 136 2.20 4.58 16.73
N LEU A 137 2.96 3.54 16.33
CA LEU A 137 2.74 2.78 15.09
C LEU A 137 2.14 1.39 15.38
N PHE A 138 1.02 1.11 14.79
CA PHE A 138 0.20 -0.11 14.95
C PHE A 138 -0.33 -0.57 13.59
N GLY A 139 -1.11 -1.64 13.56
CA GLY A 139 -1.80 -2.11 12.36
C GLY A 139 -1.24 -3.42 11.82
N ALA A 140 -1.33 -3.61 10.52
CA ALA A 140 -0.96 -4.85 9.87
C ALA A 140 0.17 -4.63 8.85
N VAL A 141 1.16 -5.51 8.90
CA VAL A 141 2.38 -5.46 8.06
C VAL A 141 2.65 -6.81 7.42
N ASP A 142 3.45 -6.84 6.36
CA ASP A 142 3.99 -8.09 5.82
C ASP A 142 5.51 -7.99 5.64
N ASP A 143 6.19 -9.13 5.65
CA ASP A 143 7.53 -9.20 5.08
C ASP A 143 7.44 -9.51 3.57
N LEU A 144 8.55 -9.58 2.87
CA LEU A 144 8.55 -9.86 1.44
C LEU A 144 8.66 -11.38 1.12
N GLU A 145 8.49 -12.27 2.12
CA GLU A 145 8.70 -13.72 1.91
C GLU A 145 7.65 -14.36 0.99
N TYR A 146 6.45 -13.82 0.95
CA TYR A 146 5.40 -14.29 0.06
C TYR A 146 5.77 -14.11 -1.43
N ILE A 147 6.64 -13.17 -1.76
CA ILE A 147 7.16 -12.96 -3.12
C ILE A 147 7.94 -14.19 -3.58
N ASP A 148 8.71 -14.82 -2.68
CA ASP A 148 9.51 -15.99 -3.00
C ASP A 148 8.66 -17.12 -3.56
N THR A 149 7.52 -17.37 -2.92
CA THR A 149 6.57 -18.39 -3.37
C THR A 149 6.01 -18.05 -4.75
N SER A 150 5.56 -16.80 -4.93
CA SER A 150 4.97 -16.35 -6.20
C SER A 150 5.98 -16.39 -7.36
N PHE A 151 7.20 -15.91 -7.14
CA PHE A 151 8.23 -15.93 -8.15
C PHE A 151 8.71 -17.35 -8.47
N SER A 152 8.88 -18.19 -7.45
CA SER A 152 9.34 -19.59 -7.59
C SER A 152 8.34 -20.52 -8.28
N ILE A 153 7.09 -20.09 -8.44
CA ILE A 153 6.09 -20.85 -9.22
C ILE A 153 6.36 -20.75 -10.72
N ILE A 154 6.89 -19.63 -11.21
CA ILE A 154 7.06 -19.36 -12.64
C ILE A 154 7.78 -20.52 -13.37
N PRO A 155 8.98 -20.97 -12.95
CA PRO A 155 9.69 -22.06 -13.63
C PRO A 155 9.00 -23.42 -13.50
N LYS A 156 8.03 -23.58 -12.59
CA LYS A 156 7.27 -24.82 -12.42
C LYS A 156 6.10 -24.91 -13.40
N VAL A 157 5.59 -23.78 -13.87
CA VAL A 157 4.36 -23.71 -14.68
C VAL A 157 4.60 -23.17 -16.10
N LEU A 158 5.76 -22.54 -16.34
CA LEU A 158 6.11 -21.97 -17.64
C LEU A 158 7.45 -22.54 -18.12
N LYS A 159 7.46 -22.98 -19.37
CA LYS A 159 8.69 -23.40 -20.03
C LYS A 159 9.30 -22.22 -20.80
N PRO A 160 10.64 -22.09 -20.82
CA PRO A 160 11.30 -21.04 -21.60
C PRO A 160 11.04 -21.24 -23.10
N LYS A 161 10.92 -20.14 -23.82
CA LYS A 161 10.85 -20.17 -25.30
C LYS A 161 12.20 -20.60 -25.91
N ASN A 162 13.30 -20.17 -25.30
CA ASN A 162 14.66 -20.47 -25.76
C ASN A 162 15.59 -20.71 -24.55
N GLY A 163 16.10 -21.92 -24.42
CA GLY A 163 17.14 -22.26 -23.44
C GLY A 163 16.77 -21.94 -21.99
N LYS A 164 17.21 -20.80 -21.47
CA LYS A 164 16.99 -20.36 -20.09
C LYS A 164 15.75 -19.47 -19.98
N LEU A 165 14.97 -19.65 -18.93
CA LEU A 165 13.78 -18.82 -18.66
C LEU A 165 14.19 -17.36 -18.40
N VAL A 166 13.55 -16.43 -19.12
CA VAL A 166 13.79 -14.98 -19.00
C VAL A 166 12.55 -14.32 -18.39
N VAL A 167 12.71 -13.76 -17.21
CA VAL A 167 11.63 -13.02 -16.52
C VAL A 167 11.97 -11.54 -16.51
N GLY A 168 11.02 -10.72 -16.94
CA GLY A 168 11.11 -9.27 -16.90
C GLY A 168 10.34 -8.70 -15.72
N MET A 169 10.82 -7.61 -15.16
CA MET A 169 10.07 -6.78 -14.20
C MET A 169 10.41 -5.31 -14.37
N ILE A 170 9.51 -4.46 -13.91
CA ILE A 170 9.76 -3.04 -13.75
C ILE A 170 9.56 -2.68 -12.27
N TYR A 171 10.27 -1.65 -11.78
CA TYR A 171 10.23 -1.30 -10.37
C TYR A 171 10.55 0.18 -10.15
N ASN A 172 9.93 0.79 -9.13
CA ASN A 172 10.22 2.16 -8.74
C ASN A 172 11.38 2.18 -7.73
N GLN A 173 12.51 2.78 -8.13
CA GLN A 173 13.69 2.89 -7.27
C GLN A 173 13.49 3.80 -6.06
N SER A 174 12.52 4.71 -6.11
CA SER A 174 12.20 5.65 -5.03
C SER A 174 11.27 5.05 -3.97
N GLU A 175 10.71 3.86 -4.22
CA GLU A 175 9.89 3.13 -3.27
C GLU A 175 10.74 2.06 -2.56
N PRO A 176 11.01 2.20 -1.24
CA PRO A 176 11.91 1.27 -0.52
C PRO A 176 11.49 -0.19 -0.65
N GLN A 177 10.19 -0.48 -0.50
CA GLN A 177 9.66 -1.85 -0.64
C GLN A 177 9.85 -2.42 -2.05
N SER A 178 9.76 -1.58 -3.08
CA SER A 178 9.95 -2.00 -4.47
C SER A 178 11.42 -2.34 -4.76
N ALA A 179 12.35 -1.51 -4.27
CA ALA A 179 13.78 -1.75 -4.38
C ALA A 179 14.20 -3.02 -3.62
N ASP A 180 13.70 -3.22 -2.39
CA ASP A 180 13.94 -4.42 -1.59
C ASP A 180 13.41 -5.67 -2.28
N ALA A 181 12.18 -5.63 -2.80
CA ALA A 181 11.58 -6.73 -3.54
C ALA A 181 12.39 -7.08 -4.80
N MET A 182 12.87 -6.08 -5.54
CA MET A 182 13.72 -6.31 -6.72
C MET A 182 15.01 -7.02 -6.35
N GLN A 183 15.70 -6.60 -5.28
CA GLN A 183 16.91 -7.26 -4.80
C GLN A 183 16.64 -8.71 -4.37
N ARG A 184 15.53 -8.94 -3.68
CA ARG A 184 15.09 -10.29 -3.28
C ARG A 184 14.82 -11.18 -4.50
N ILE A 185 14.08 -10.69 -5.48
CA ILE A 185 13.75 -11.40 -6.73
C ILE A 185 15.02 -11.70 -7.51
N LYS A 186 16.00 -10.79 -7.55
CA LYS A 186 17.30 -11.02 -8.19
C LYS A 186 18.03 -12.21 -7.56
N GLY A 187 18.11 -12.26 -6.23
CA GLY A 187 18.74 -13.39 -5.53
C GLY A 187 17.99 -14.72 -5.74
N LEU A 188 16.67 -14.69 -5.90
CA LEU A 188 15.84 -15.86 -6.24
C LEU A 188 16.08 -16.31 -7.68
N ALA A 189 16.14 -15.39 -8.63
CA ALA A 189 16.36 -15.67 -10.03
C ALA A 189 17.71 -16.40 -10.23
N ASP A 190 18.76 -15.95 -9.54
CA ASP A 190 20.07 -16.60 -9.55
C ASP A 190 19.97 -18.05 -9.03
N LYS A 191 19.31 -18.27 -7.89
CA LYS A 191 19.11 -19.61 -7.30
C LYS A 191 18.27 -20.55 -8.19
N LEU A 192 17.30 -20.01 -8.91
CA LEU A 192 16.40 -20.75 -9.78
C LEU A 192 16.91 -20.89 -11.23
N ASN A 193 18.11 -20.39 -11.51
CA ASN A 193 18.68 -20.35 -12.86
C ASN A 193 17.79 -19.62 -13.86
N ILE A 194 17.18 -18.49 -13.46
CA ILE A 194 16.35 -17.60 -14.27
C ILE A 194 17.17 -16.38 -14.67
N THR A 195 17.02 -15.91 -15.90
CA THR A 195 17.56 -14.61 -16.30
C THR A 195 16.54 -13.54 -15.91
N LEU A 196 16.86 -12.67 -14.94
CA LEU A 196 16.04 -11.53 -14.57
C LEU A 196 16.47 -10.29 -15.35
N ILE A 197 15.51 -9.61 -15.99
CA ILE A 197 15.70 -8.27 -16.59
C ILE A 197 14.82 -7.30 -15.82
N ALA A 198 15.42 -6.43 -15.01
CA ALA A 198 14.72 -5.42 -14.24
C ALA A 198 14.99 -4.03 -14.81
N LEU A 199 13.93 -3.27 -15.12
CA LEU A 199 14.05 -1.89 -15.60
C LEU A 199 13.40 -0.92 -14.59
N PRO A 200 13.99 0.26 -14.36
CA PRO A 200 13.41 1.26 -13.49
C PRO A 200 12.15 1.88 -14.13
N LEU A 201 11.13 2.14 -13.29
CA LEU A 201 9.92 2.87 -13.62
C LEU A 201 9.74 3.96 -12.57
N ASN A 202 10.00 5.21 -12.90
CA ASN A 202 9.95 6.30 -11.93
C ASN A 202 8.55 6.92 -11.80
N THR A 203 7.80 6.95 -12.90
CA THR A 203 6.43 7.49 -12.93
C THR A 203 5.51 6.59 -13.75
N SER A 204 4.21 6.62 -13.48
CA SER A 204 3.21 5.90 -14.28
C SER A 204 3.13 6.40 -15.73
N ALA A 205 3.52 7.64 -16.01
CA ALA A 205 3.58 8.19 -17.37
C ALA A 205 4.60 7.44 -18.26
N ASP A 206 5.68 6.92 -17.69
CA ASP A 206 6.72 6.19 -18.41
C ASP A 206 6.37 4.70 -18.65
N ALA A 207 5.29 4.21 -18.05
CA ALA A 207 4.98 2.78 -18.00
C ALA A 207 4.88 2.12 -19.37
N GLN A 208 4.29 2.79 -20.35
CA GLN A 208 4.18 2.25 -21.71
C GLN A 208 5.57 2.04 -22.34
N LEU A 209 6.40 3.08 -22.32
CA LEU A 209 7.73 3.04 -22.96
C LEU A 209 8.64 2.00 -22.28
N VAL A 210 8.67 2.01 -20.94
CA VAL A 210 9.51 1.08 -20.16
C VAL A 210 9.05 -0.36 -20.36
N THR A 211 7.73 -0.61 -20.37
CA THR A 211 7.18 -1.96 -20.61
C THR A 211 7.51 -2.43 -22.04
N GLN A 212 7.37 -1.59 -23.06
CA GLN A 212 7.76 -1.94 -24.43
C GLN A 212 9.26 -2.27 -24.53
N SER A 213 10.11 -1.45 -23.95
CA SER A 213 11.57 -1.67 -23.92
C SER A 213 11.95 -2.99 -23.23
N LEU A 214 11.19 -3.39 -22.20
CA LEU A 214 11.36 -4.67 -21.52
C LEU A 214 10.92 -5.85 -22.42
N LEU A 215 9.75 -5.74 -23.04
CA LEU A 215 9.19 -6.77 -23.91
C LEU A 215 10.05 -7.03 -25.16
N ASP A 216 10.69 -6.01 -25.70
CA ASP A 216 11.62 -6.13 -26.84
C ASP A 216 12.89 -6.94 -26.51
N LYS A 217 13.13 -7.24 -25.25
CA LYS A 217 14.19 -8.15 -24.79
C LYS A 217 13.76 -9.63 -24.81
N ASN A 218 12.61 -9.95 -25.41
CA ASN A 218 12.07 -11.32 -25.60
C ASN A 218 11.91 -12.08 -24.27
N ILE A 219 11.34 -11.46 -23.25
CA ILE A 219 11.03 -12.11 -21.98
C ILE A 219 9.96 -13.21 -22.15
N ASP A 220 10.04 -14.25 -21.33
CA ASP A 220 9.05 -15.35 -21.30
C ASP A 220 7.86 -15.02 -20.39
N ALA A 221 8.10 -14.27 -19.32
CA ALA A 221 7.09 -13.82 -18.36
C ALA A 221 7.42 -12.43 -17.84
N PHE A 222 6.38 -11.69 -17.45
CA PHE A 222 6.47 -10.47 -16.69
C PHE A 222 6.12 -10.77 -15.22
N PHE A 223 6.93 -10.30 -14.27
CA PHE A 223 6.61 -10.34 -12.85
C PHE A 223 6.21 -8.96 -12.36
N ALA A 224 4.93 -8.78 -12.02
CA ALA A 224 4.42 -7.55 -11.43
C ALA A 224 4.80 -7.51 -9.94
N ASN A 225 5.80 -6.69 -9.63
CA ASN A 225 6.36 -6.47 -8.30
C ASN A 225 5.32 -5.79 -7.38
N PRO A 226 5.35 -6.00 -6.06
CA PRO A 226 4.61 -5.18 -5.10
C PRO A 226 5.16 -3.74 -5.06
N ASP A 227 4.59 -2.88 -5.86
CA ASP A 227 5.07 -1.55 -6.23
C ASP A 227 3.86 -0.69 -6.60
N ASN A 228 3.70 0.46 -5.94
CA ASN A 228 2.54 1.32 -6.14
C ASN A 228 2.47 1.87 -7.57
N THR A 229 3.63 2.21 -8.15
CA THR A 229 3.71 2.73 -9.53
C THR A 229 3.35 1.64 -10.55
N VAL A 230 3.78 0.39 -10.30
CA VAL A 230 3.40 -0.78 -11.10
C VAL A 230 1.89 -1.04 -11.01
N PHE A 231 1.29 -0.96 -9.83
CA PHE A 231 -0.14 -1.16 -9.64
C PHE A 231 -0.96 -0.09 -10.35
N ALA A 232 -0.59 1.18 -10.17
CA ALA A 232 -1.25 2.30 -10.85
C ALA A 232 -1.12 2.24 -12.39
N SER A 233 -0.07 1.55 -12.90
CA SER A 233 0.21 1.40 -14.33
C SER A 233 -0.24 0.05 -14.90
N PHE A 234 -0.89 -0.81 -14.10
CA PHE A 234 -1.09 -2.21 -14.44
C PHE A 234 -1.85 -2.42 -15.76
N GLU A 235 -2.86 -1.62 -16.05
CA GLU A 235 -3.62 -1.75 -17.29
C GLU A 235 -2.76 -1.46 -18.54
N THR A 236 -1.87 -0.47 -18.44
CA THR A 236 -0.90 -0.18 -19.50
C THR A 236 0.10 -1.31 -19.68
N ILE A 237 0.63 -1.85 -18.59
CA ILE A 237 1.54 -3.00 -18.59
C ILE A 237 0.86 -4.21 -19.22
N LYS A 238 -0.35 -4.53 -18.74
CA LYS A 238 -1.14 -5.66 -19.22
C LYS A 238 -1.43 -5.56 -20.72
N LYS A 239 -1.86 -4.41 -21.21
CA LYS A 239 -2.12 -4.17 -22.63
C LYS A 239 -0.88 -4.50 -23.48
N ASN A 240 0.29 -4.03 -23.08
CA ASN A 240 1.54 -4.30 -23.80
C ASN A 240 1.95 -5.78 -23.73
N CYS A 241 1.82 -6.42 -22.57
CA CYS A 241 2.10 -7.85 -22.39
C CYS A 241 1.15 -8.70 -23.22
N ASP A 242 -0.14 -8.38 -23.27
CA ASP A 242 -1.14 -9.07 -24.09
C ASP A 242 -0.82 -9.01 -25.59
N GLN A 243 -0.38 -7.86 -26.09
CA GLN A 243 0.04 -7.69 -27.50
C GLN A 243 1.24 -8.56 -27.88
N LYS A 244 2.15 -8.81 -26.94
CA LYS A 244 3.33 -9.63 -27.15
C LYS A 244 3.13 -11.10 -26.68
N ASN A 245 1.91 -11.45 -26.22
CA ASN A 245 1.57 -12.76 -25.67
C ASN A 245 2.51 -13.20 -24.54
N VAL A 246 2.80 -12.29 -23.60
CA VAL A 246 3.63 -12.52 -22.42
C VAL A 246 2.73 -12.60 -21.18
N PRO A 247 2.76 -13.74 -20.44
CA PRO A 247 1.96 -13.89 -19.21
C PRO A 247 2.52 -13.01 -18.07
N ILE A 248 1.60 -12.45 -17.28
CA ILE A 248 1.94 -11.67 -16.08
C ILE A 248 1.74 -12.53 -14.84
N PHE A 249 2.79 -12.67 -14.03
CA PHE A 249 2.76 -13.27 -12.71
C PHE A 249 2.91 -12.17 -11.65
N THR A 250 2.39 -12.40 -10.46
CA THR A 250 2.44 -11.40 -9.38
C THR A 250 2.35 -12.08 -8.01
N SER A 251 2.61 -11.32 -6.96
CA SER A 251 2.34 -11.72 -5.58
C SER A 251 1.00 -11.18 -5.05
N GLU A 252 0.27 -10.38 -5.85
CA GLU A 252 -0.91 -9.65 -5.41
C GLU A 252 -2.20 -10.20 -6.00
N SER A 253 -3.10 -10.68 -5.12
CA SER A 253 -4.36 -11.31 -5.55
C SER A 253 -5.28 -10.36 -6.34
N GLY A 254 -5.25 -9.06 -6.06
CA GLY A 254 -6.02 -8.05 -6.79
C GLY A 254 -5.61 -7.93 -8.26
N LEU A 255 -4.30 -8.04 -8.57
CA LEU A 255 -3.83 -7.99 -9.96
C LEU A 255 -4.24 -9.24 -10.75
N VAL A 256 -4.48 -10.38 -10.07
CA VAL A 256 -4.98 -11.59 -10.74
C VAL A 256 -6.39 -11.37 -11.25
N LYS A 257 -7.26 -10.66 -10.54
CA LYS A 257 -8.58 -10.25 -11.02
C LYS A 257 -8.48 -9.35 -12.26
N ARG A 258 -7.47 -8.50 -12.32
CA ARG A 258 -7.21 -7.57 -13.43
C ARG A 258 -6.50 -8.22 -14.62
N GLY A 259 -6.12 -9.50 -14.54
CA GLY A 259 -5.58 -10.27 -15.66
C GLY A 259 -4.14 -10.78 -15.53
N ALA A 260 -3.55 -10.76 -14.34
CA ALA A 260 -2.38 -11.58 -14.08
C ALA A 260 -2.78 -13.06 -14.00
N VAL A 261 -1.83 -13.98 -14.23
CA VAL A 261 -2.10 -15.42 -14.31
C VAL A 261 -2.44 -16.00 -12.94
N LEU A 262 -1.56 -15.77 -11.95
CA LEU A 262 -1.71 -16.28 -10.60
C LEU A 262 -0.89 -15.47 -9.59
N ALA A 263 -1.23 -15.61 -8.32
CA ALA A 263 -0.52 -15.03 -7.19
C ALA A 263 -0.60 -15.91 -5.94
N PHE A 264 0.41 -15.77 -5.09
CA PHE A 264 0.35 -16.12 -3.68
C PHE A 264 0.76 -14.90 -2.87
N GLY A 265 -0.12 -14.36 -2.05
CA GLY A 265 0.18 -13.16 -1.28
C GLY A 265 -0.90 -12.78 -0.29
N ALA A 266 -0.70 -11.65 0.38
CA ALA A 266 -1.68 -11.11 1.29
C ALA A 266 -2.97 -10.74 0.54
N ASP A 267 -4.09 -10.92 1.22
CA ASP A 267 -5.37 -10.37 0.79
C ASP A 267 -5.43 -8.90 1.22
N ILE A 268 -5.39 -7.98 0.28
CA ILE A 268 -5.34 -6.54 0.55
C ILE A 268 -6.55 -6.06 1.37
N TYR A 269 -7.75 -6.60 1.09
CA TYR A 269 -8.94 -6.29 1.90
C TYR A 269 -8.75 -6.76 3.36
N GLN A 270 -8.30 -7.99 3.55
CA GLN A 270 -8.08 -8.56 4.88
C GLN A 270 -6.91 -7.87 5.61
N TRP A 271 -5.94 -7.37 4.87
CA TRP A 271 -4.86 -6.57 5.44
C TRP A 271 -5.41 -5.29 6.10
N GLY A 272 -6.24 -4.55 5.34
CA GLY A 272 -6.93 -3.38 5.88
C GLY A 272 -7.89 -3.73 7.03
N TYR A 273 -8.61 -4.85 6.90
CA TYR A 273 -9.54 -5.32 7.94
C TYR A 273 -8.81 -5.57 9.27
N GLN A 274 -7.68 -6.28 9.24
CA GLN A 274 -6.85 -6.53 10.42
C GLN A 274 -6.33 -5.23 11.07
N ALA A 275 -5.90 -4.25 10.28
CA ALA A 275 -5.51 -2.93 10.79
C ALA A 275 -6.70 -2.18 11.41
N GLY A 276 -7.88 -2.29 10.79
CA GLY A 276 -9.13 -1.71 11.27
C GLY A 276 -9.60 -2.30 12.60
N GLU A 277 -9.38 -3.60 12.85
CA GLU A 277 -9.65 -4.24 14.15
C GLU A 277 -8.83 -3.59 15.27
N GLN A 278 -7.54 -3.35 15.05
CA GLN A 278 -6.69 -2.66 16.02
C GLN A 278 -7.13 -1.20 16.23
N ALA A 279 -7.47 -0.49 15.16
CA ALA A 279 -8.00 0.87 15.24
C ALA A 279 -9.32 0.92 16.04
N ALA A 280 -10.22 -0.03 15.83
CA ALA A 280 -11.46 -0.14 16.58
C ALA A 280 -11.22 -0.44 18.07
N GLN A 281 -10.24 -1.28 18.40
CA GLN A 281 -9.84 -1.53 19.78
C GLN A 281 -9.35 -0.24 20.45
N TYR A 282 -8.52 0.53 19.76
CA TYR A 282 -8.06 1.84 20.24
C TYR A 282 -9.23 2.80 20.43
N LEU A 283 -10.12 2.95 19.47
CA LEU A 283 -11.28 3.85 19.58
C LEU A 283 -12.23 3.53 20.73
N LYS A 284 -12.33 2.24 21.12
CA LYS A 284 -13.14 1.82 22.29
C LYS A 284 -12.48 2.11 23.62
N SER A 285 -11.16 1.97 23.70
CA SER A 285 -10.43 2.02 24.97
C SER A 285 -9.64 3.30 25.18
N HIS A 286 -9.31 4.00 24.11
CA HIS A 286 -8.31 5.09 24.05
C HIS A 286 -6.94 4.68 24.61
N LYS A 287 -6.63 3.38 24.58
CA LYS A 287 -5.37 2.80 25.06
C LYS A 287 -4.67 2.06 23.93
N THR A 288 -3.36 2.12 23.94
CA THR A 288 -2.50 1.42 22.97
C THR A 288 -1.82 0.19 23.55
N ASP A 289 -2.15 -0.15 24.80
CA ASP A 289 -1.57 -1.32 25.48
C ASP A 289 -1.85 -2.60 24.69
N GLY A 290 -0.80 -3.36 24.39
CA GLY A 290 -0.88 -4.60 23.61
C GLY A 290 -1.02 -4.41 22.10
N LEU A 291 -1.20 -3.19 21.59
CA LEU A 291 -1.18 -2.90 20.15
C LEU A 291 0.25 -2.81 19.63
N LYS A 292 0.47 -3.33 18.43
CA LYS A 292 1.74 -3.27 17.71
C LYS A 292 1.50 -3.58 16.24
N PRO A 293 2.46 -3.27 15.34
CA PRO A 293 2.43 -3.82 13.99
C PRO A 293 2.44 -5.35 14.03
N GLU A 294 1.44 -5.99 13.42
CA GLU A 294 1.29 -7.44 13.37
C GLU A 294 1.38 -7.94 11.93
N MET A 295 2.00 -9.12 11.76
CA MET A 295 2.04 -9.77 10.45
C MET A 295 0.62 -10.08 9.96
N VAL A 296 0.37 -9.91 8.67
CA VAL A 296 -0.90 -10.29 8.05
C VAL A 296 -1.20 -11.77 8.27
N LYS A 297 -2.44 -12.06 8.65
CA LYS A 297 -2.88 -13.42 8.99
C LYS A 297 -3.40 -14.19 7.78
N ILE A 298 -3.95 -13.49 6.79
CA ILE A 298 -4.64 -14.11 5.66
C ILE A 298 -3.85 -13.90 4.37
N ARG A 299 -3.42 -15.02 3.78
CA ARG A 299 -2.80 -15.09 2.45
C ARG A 299 -3.62 -16.03 1.56
N LYS A 300 -3.69 -15.70 0.28
CA LYS A 300 -4.44 -16.46 -0.72
C LYS A 300 -3.54 -16.96 -1.83
N ARG A 301 -3.89 -18.15 -2.36
CA ARG A 301 -3.37 -18.68 -3.62
C ARG A 301 -4.48 -18.58 -4.64
N VAL A 302 -4.32 -17.69 -5.60
CA VAL A 302 -5.39 -17.41 -6.57
C VAL A 302 -4.87 -17.46 -8.00
N TYR A 303 -5.75 -17.80 -8.93
CA TYR A 303 -5.45 -17.77 -10.36
C TYR A 303 -6.61 -17.20 -11.17
N ASN A 304 -6.28 -16.66 -12.35
CA ASN A 304 -7.27 -16.20 -13.32
C ASN A 304 -7.56 -17.34 -14.32
N PRO A 305 -8.81 -17.87 -14.37
CA PRO A 305 -9.15 -19.00 -15.24
C PRO A 305 -8.93 -18.73 -16.73
N GLU A 306 -9.20 -17.49 -17.18
CA GLU A 306 -9.01 -17.09 -18.58
C GLU A 306 -7.53 -17.06 -18.95
N MET A 307 -6.69 -16.50 -18.09
CA MET A 307 -5.25 -16.38 -18.32
C MET A 307 -4.57 -17.75 -18.28
N VAL A 308 -4.96 -18.60 -17.32
CA VAL A 308 -4.48 -19.99 -17.25
C VAL A 308 -4.81 -20.76 -18.55
N LYS A 309 -6.03 -20.61 -19.07
CA LYS A 309 -6.43 -21.19 -20.34
C LYS A 309 -5.67 -20.60 -21.53
N LYS A 310 -5.56 -19.26 -21.59
CA LYS A 310 -4.86 -18.53 -22.67
C LYS A 310 -3.41 -18.98 -22.80
N TYR A 311 -2.69 -19.06 -21.69
CA TYR A 311 -1.27 -19.38 -21.65
C TYR A 311 -0.98 -20.88 -21.44
N LYS A 312 -2.04 -21.72 -21.37
CA LYS A 312 -1.95 -23.19 -21.21
C LYS A 312 -1.12 -23.58 -19.95
N ILE A 313 -1.36 -22.87 -18.84
CA ILE A 313 -0.65 -23.07 -17.58
C ILE A 313 -1.22 -24.28 -16.84
N SER A 314 -0.35 -25.20 -16.42
CA SER A 314 -0.70 -26.25 -15.47
C SER A 314 -0.58 -25.73 -14.05
N LEU A 315 -1.73 -25.60 -13.36
CA LEU A 315 -1.75 -25.02 -12.01
C LEU A 315 -1.13 -25.97 -10.97
N PRO A 316 -0.36 -25.44 -10.01
CA PRO A 316 -0.01 -26.18 -8.81
C PRO A 316 -1.27 -26.45 -7.96
N PRO A 317 -1.22 -27.43 -7.03
CA PRO A 317 -2.34 -27.69 -6.13
C PRO A 317 -2.64 -26.49 -5.21
N ASN A 318 -3.88 -26.42 -4.71
CA ASN A 318 -4.34 -25.44 -3.72
C ASN A 318 -4.42 -23.99 -4.23
N PHE A 319 -4.61 -23.78 -5.53
CA PHE A 319 -4.98 -22.47 -6.08
C PHE A 319 -6.49 -22.41 -6.32
N GLU A 320 -7.11 -21.28 -5.94
CA GLU A 320 -8.52 -21.00 -6.13
C GLU A 320 -8.74 -19.98 -7.26
N PRO A 321 -9.80 -20.12 -8.06
CA PRO A 321 -10.10 -19.14 -9.09
C PRO A 321 -10.48 -17.78 -8.44
N VAL A 322 -10.02 -16.68 -9.03
CA VAL A 322 -10.55 -15.36 -8.67
C VAL A 322 -12.02 -15.26 -9.09
N LYS A 323 -12.80 -14.58 -8.25
CA LYS A 323 -14.23 -14.32 -8.49
C LYS A 323 -14.42 -12.95 -9.11
#